data_ff97cb314441c0438f9773fc47449e92
#
_entry.id   ff97cb314441c0438f9773fc47449e92
#
_cell.length_a   1.000
_cell.length_b   1.000
_cell.length_c   1.000
_cell.angle_alpha   90.00
_cell.angle_beta   90.00
_cell.angle_gamma   90.00
#
_symmetry.space_group_name_H-M   'P 1'
#
loop_
_entity.id
_entity.type
_entity.pdbx_description
1 polymer ?
#
loop_
_entity_poly.entity_id
_entity_poly.type
_entity_poly.pdbx_seq_one_letter_code
_entity_poly.pdbx_strand_id
1 'polypeptide(L)'
;MKARRVCRSLCVALVVVGASSAGAQHASEARLPGLSFLAALGAPYSGDLTAVDRGEVVVWTVAGADRDEVALVGLIRVAVPRDFYFARASSVATLRTRPGREAFGVLGTPPVLADFATMSLDASDATGLRKCRVSHCSIKLPVRQMETMASALAPRRHDDQSTLVQADSLMREWLLGLVTDYRARGDAALPVYDDTRPGEQSAAGFRQLLGEDAPMFRDAPTFASYLTESPARTMPGATSTIFWAIDHRPGLKPILGVSQLSAFHGTGPDAPMLVATKQLYASHYFDSWLDVEALVTAPPPGSGTYVALVRRVRFDHLPSRALFDVRGRVVRQLRDALREELADMRQSMQAAYEGQEHSE
;
A
#
# COMPACT_ATOMS: atom_id res chain seq x y z
N MET A 1 76.53 -48.55 48.69
CA MET A 1 76.63 -47.57 47.64
C MET A 1 75.25 -47.38 46.99
N LYS A 2 74.45 -46.50 47.47
CA LYS A 2 73.17 -46.06 46.82
C LYS A 2 72.77 -44.74 47.45
N ALA A 3 72.95 -43.63 46.72
CA ALA A 3 72.56 -42.30 47.17
C ALA A 3 71.04 -42.15 47.03
N ARG A 4 70.38 -41.74 48.09
CA ARG A 4 68.99 -41.35 48.08
C ARG A 4 68.91 -39.81 47.88
N ARG A 5 68.38 -39.40 46.79
CA ARG A 5 67.99 -37.94 46.56
C ARG A 5 66.60 -37.72 47.14
N VAL A 6 66.54 -36.80 48.05
CA VAL A 6 65.28 -36.25 48.60
C VAL A 6 64.76 -35.23 47.64
N CYS A 7 63.53 -35.42 47.12
CA CYS A 7 62.86 -34.50 46.26
C CYS A 7 61.98 -33.60 47.13
N ARG A 8 62.30 -32.31 47.21
CA ARG A 8 61.49 -31.30 47.88
C ARG A 8 60.43 -30.81 46.88
N SER A 9 59.17 -31.18 47.17
CA SER A 9 58.02 -30.65 46.41
C SER A 9 57.77 -29.21 46.80
N LEU A 10 57.93 -28.32 45.82
CA LEU A 10 57.49 -26.93 45.89
C LEU A 10 56.02 -26.84 45.46
N CYS A 11 55.12 -26.61 46.39
CA CYS A 11 53.74 -26.29 46.07
C CYS A 11 53.68 -24.84 45.59
N VAL A 12 53.50 -24.67 44.27
CA VAL A 12 53.15 -23.37 43.70
C VAL A 12 51.62 -23.23 43.73
N ALA A 13 51.12 -22.36 44.57
CA ALA A 13 49.71 -22.00 44.60
C ALA A 13 49.40 -21.12 43.37
N LEU A 14 48.71 -21.69 42.42
CA LEU A 14 48.18 -20.92 41.30
C LEU A 14 46.91 -20.15 41.76
N VAL A 15 47.06 -18.85 41.97
CA VAL A 15 45.90 -17.94 42.16
C VAL A 15 45.28 -17.77 40.77
N VAL A 16 44.20 -18.49 40.54
CA VAL A 16 43.32 -18.25 39.37
C VAL A 16 42.52 -16.99 39.64
N VAL A 17 42.96 -15.87 39.09
CA VAL A 17 42.15 -14.65 39.00
C VAL A 17 41.05 -14.95 37.98
N GLY A 18 39.87 -15.27 38.48
CA GLY A 18 38.67 -15.38 37.65
C GLY A 18 38.35 -14.04 37.05
N ALA A 19 38.72 -13.82 35.79
CA ALA A 19 38.15 -12.77 34.99
C ALA A 19 36.68 -13.10 34.83
N SER A 20 35.84 -12.43 35.61
CA SER A 20 34.40 -12.36 35.32
C SER A 20 34.24 -11.65 33.99
N SER A 21 34.14 -12.43 32.91
CA SER A 21 33.57 -11.97 31.68
C SER A 21 32.14 -11.53 31.99
N ALA A 22 31.96 -10.24 32.24
CA ALA A 22 30.67 -9.63 32.13
C ALA A 22 30.18 -9.93 30.71
N GLY A 23 29.39 -11.00 30.60
CA GLY A 23 28.64 -11.30 29.40
C GLY A 23 27.84 -10.06 29.10
N ALA A 24 28.17 -9.38 28.02
CA ALA A 24 27.30 -8.42 27.44
C ALA A 24 25.97 -9.18 27.23
N GLN A 25 25.05 -8.98 28.16
CA GLN A 25 23.65 -9.30 27.94
C GLN A 25 23.28 -8.42 26.76
N HIS A 26 23.29 -9.01 25.57
CA HIS A 26 22.49 -8.52 24.49
C HIS A 26 21.07 -8.42 25.08
N ALA A 27 20.68 -7.20 25.42
CA ALA A 27 19.30 -6.90 25.72
C ALA A 27 18.52 -7.47 24.56
N SER A 28 17.75 -8.51 24.83
CA SER A 28 16.78 -9.06 23.90
C SER A 28 15.89 -7.87 23.59
N GLU A 29 16.14 -7.22 22.43
CA GLU A 29 15.31 -6.12 21.97
C GLU A 29 13.88 -6.65 21.97
N ALA A 30 13.06 -6.11 22.88
CA ALA A 30 11.67 -6.50 23.01
C ALA A 30 11.01 -6.14 21.69
N ARG A 31 10.84 -7.13 20.82
CA ARG A 31 10.13 -6.97 19.56
C ARG A 31 8.73 -6.52 19.91
N LEU A 32 8.31 -5.36 19.41
CA LEU A 32 6.93 -4.93 19.54
C LEU A 32 6.03 -5.98 18.89
N PRO A 33 5.13 -6.67 19.63
CA PRO A 33 4.36 -7.79 19.08
C PRO A 33 3.66 -7.45 17.76
N GLY A 34 3.02 -6.28 17.70
CA GLY A 34 2.32 -5.83 16.49
C GLY A 34 3.19 -5.46 15.29
N LEU A 35 4.53 -5.38 15.45
CA LEU A 35 5.49 -5.14 14.36
C LEU A 35 6.36 -6.36 14.06
N SER A 36 6.07 -7.51 14.65
CA SER A 36 6.86 -8.75 14.48
C SER A 36 6.98 -9.19 13.02
N PHE A 37 5.98 -8.87 12.19
CA PHE A 37 5.97 -9.16 10.76
C PHE A 37 7.07 -8.44 9.98
N LEU A 38 7.58 -7.30 10.46
CA LEU A 38 8.63 -6.55 9.77
C LEU A 38 9.92 -7.37 9.63
N ALA A 39 10.22 -8.27 10.59
CA ALA A 39 11.36 -9.16 10.48
C ALA A 39 11.26 -10.10 9.27
N ALA A 40 10.06 -10.59 8.96
CA ALA A 40 9.82 -11.42 7.79
C ALA A 40 9.87 -10.62 6.47
N LEU A 41 9.74 -9.29 6.55
CA LEU A 41 9.88 -8.38 5.43
C LEU A 41 11.30 -7.81 5.28
N GLY A 42 12.29 -8.43 5.94
CA GLY A 42 13.71 -8.06 5.80
C GLY A 42 14.06 -6.69 6.42
N ALA A 43 13.30 -6.25 7.44
CA ALA A 43 13.64 -5.03 8.16
C ALA A 43 15.06 -5.13 8.73
N PRO A 44 15.93 -4.14 8.53
CA PRO A 44 17.23 -4.01 9.20
C PRO A 44 16.99 -3.64 10.66
N TYR A 45 16.84 -4.62 11.54
CA TYR A 45 16.04 -4.57 12.77
C TYR A 45 16.58 -3.76 13.95
N SER A 46 17.88 -3.59 14.11
CA SER A 46 18.42 -3.00 15.34
C SER A 46 18.68 -1.49 15.25
N GLY A 47 18.93 -0.98 14.08
CA GLY A 47 19.18 0.45 13.85
C GLY A 47 17.92 1.26 13.55
N ASP A 48 16.93 0.65 12.98
CA ASP A 48 15.84 1.39 12.33
C ASP A 48 14.76 1.89 13.28
N LEU A 49 14.43 1.17 14.35
CA LEU A 49 13.54 1.68 15.38
C LEU A 49 14.17 2.88 16.11
N THR A 50 15.47 2.85 16.35
CA THR A 50 16.19 3.99 16.94
C THR A 50 16.13 5.22 16.04
N ALA A 51 16.26 5.06 14.74
CA ALA A 51 16.12 6.13 13.76
C ALA A 51 14.68 6.67 13.74
N VAL A 52 13.69 5.77 13.72
CA VAL A 52 12.26 6.13 13.76
C VAL A 52 11.90 6.85 15.07
N ASP A 53 12.47 6.43 16.21
CA ASP A 53 12.27 7.09 17.50
C ASP A 53 12.84 8.51 17.53
N ARG A 54 13.93 8.77 16.77
CA ARG A 54 14.46 10.10 16.54
C ARG A 54 13.64 10.93 15.55
N GLY A 55 12.59 10.37 14.98
CA GLY A 55 11.71 11.04 14.04
C GLY A 55 12.13 10.89 12.57
N GLU A 56 12.99 9.95 12.24
CA GLU A 56 13.35 9.66 10.86
C GLU A 56 12.24 8.83 10.16
N VAL A 57 12.15 8.94 8.84
CA VAL A 57 11.33 8.10 7.99
C VAL A 57 12.22 7.02 7.38
N VAL A 58 11.96 5.77 7.74
CA VAL A 58 12.74 4.63 7.23
C VAL A 58 11.94 3.94 6.13
N VAL A 59 12.54 3.79 4.93
CA VAL A 59 11.91 3.09 3.79
C VAL A 59 12.89 2.11 3.17
N TRP A 60 12.46 0.86 2.99
CA TRP A 60 13.27 -0.18 2.34
C TRP A 60 12.46 -0.96 1.31
N THR A 61 13.17 -1.66 0.43
CA THR A 61 12.59 -2.51 -0.61
C THR A 61 12.53 -3.95 -0.12
N VAL A 62 11.42 -4.61 -0.38
CA VAL A 62 11.22 -6.03 -0.13
C VAL A 62 11.25 -6.79 -1.47
N ALA A 63 11.57 -8.07 -1.43
CA ALA A 63 11.46 -8.91 -2.62
C ALA A 63 9.99 -8.96 -3.09
N GLY A 64 9.76 -8.60 -4.35
CA GLY A 64 8.47 -8.82 -5.00
C GLY A 64 8.33 -10.26 -5.47
N ALA A 65 7.11 -10.69 -5.77
CA ALA A 65 6.84 -12.04 -6.27
C ALA A 65 7.43 -12.27 -7.67
N ASP A 66 7.52 -11.21 -8.47
CA ASP A 66 8.18 -11.22 -9.78
C ASP A 66 8.77 -9.83 -10.13
N ARG A 67 9.29 -9.73 -11.36
CA ARG A 67 9.98 -8.51 -11.84
C ARG A 67 9.06 -7.31 -12.07
N ASP A 68 7.77 -7.53 -12.32
CA ASP A 68 6.80 -6.47 -12.60
C ASP A 68 6.20 -5.93 -11.28
N GLU A 69 6.53 -6.56 -10.14
CA GLU A 69 6.17 -6.09 -8.81
C GLU A 69 7.29 -5.25 -8.16
N VAL A 70 6.88 -4.16 -7.51
CA VAL A 70 7.70 -3.39 -6.58
C VAL A 70 7.03 -3.43 -5.21
N ALA A 71 7.76 -3.95 -4.20
CA ALA A 71 7.31 -4.01 -2.83
C ALA A 71 8.21 -3.14 -1.94
N LEU A 72 7.60 -2.26 -1.16
CA LEU A 72 8.25 -1.31 -0.27
C LEU A 72 7.63 -1.41 1.12
N VAL A 73 8.44 -1.16 2.13
CA VAL A 73 7.97 -0.94 3.49
C VAL A 73 8.47 0.40 3.97
N GLY A 74 7.59 1.19 4.55
CA GLY A 74 7.90 2.43 5.23
C GLY A 74 7.53 2.33 6.71
N LEU A 75 8.36 2.91 7.57
CA LEU A 75 8.14 2.94 9.01
C LEU A 75 8.36 4.35 9.54
N ILE A 76 7.39 4.85 10.30
CA ILE A 76 7.45 6.12 11.00
C ILE A 76 6.90 5.99 12.41
N ARG A 77 7.27 6.95 13.27
CA ARG A 77 6.59 7.21 14.54
C ARG A 77 5.87 8.55 14.45
N VAL A 78 4.61 8.56 14.86
CA VAL A 78 3.75 9.75 14.89
C VAL A 78 3.40 10.03 16.36
N ALA A 79 3.57 11.27 16.81
CA ALA A 79 3.33 11.68 18.21
C ALA A 79 1.83 11.93 18.47
N VAL A 80 0.98 10.97 18.10
CA VAL A 80 -0.47 11.00 18.34
C VAL A 80 -0.94 9.65 18.86
N PRO A 81 -2.06 9.58 19.61
CA PRO A 81 -2.66 8.31 20.03
C PRO A 81 -3.06 7.43 18.84
N ARG A 82 -2.95 6.11 18.99
CA ARG A 82 -3.25 5.14 17.95
C ARG A 82 -4.69 5.27 17.43
N ASP A 83 -5.64 5.45 18.33
CA ASP A 83 -7.06 5.58 17.97
C ASP A 83 -7.33 6.86 17.18
N PHE A 84 -6.66 7.97 17.54
CA PHE A 84 -6.75 9.22 16.77
C PHE A 84 -6.21 9.02 15.34
N TYR A 85 -5.04 8.41 15.22
CA TYR A 85 -4.46 8.10 13.91
C TYR A 85 -5.40 7.22 13.10
N PHE A 86 -5.89 6.12 13.68
CA PHE A 86 -6.77 5.17 13.03
C PHE A 86 -8.07 5.83 12.52
N ALA A 87 -8.72 6.63 13.35
CA ALA A 87 -9.94 7.34 12.98
C ALA A 87 -9.75 8.25 11.76
N ARG A 88 -8.59 8.91 11.66
CA ARG A 88 -8.28 9.78 10.51
C ARG A 88 -7.83 8.99 9.28
N ALA A 89 -6.96 7.99 9.45
CA ALA A 89 -6.46 7.17 8.35
C ALA A 89 -7.58 6.34 7.71
N SER A 90 -8.59 5.90 8.49
CA SER A 90 -9.77 5.20 7.99
C SER A 90 -10.82 6.11 7.33
N SER A 91 -10.64 7.43 7.38
CA SER A 91 -11.55 8.40 6.76
C SER A 91 -11.16 8.72 5.33
N VAL A 92 -12.09 8.55 4.39
CA VAL A 92 -11.87 8.95 2.99
C VAL A 92 -11.64 10.46 2.82
N ALA A 93 -12.03 11.28 3.78
CA ALA A 93 -11.81 12.72 3.74
C ALA A 93 -10.31 13.06 3.72
N THR A 94 -9.48 12.29 4.39
CA THR A 94 -8.01 12.45 4.39
C THR A 94 -7.38 12.12 3.04
N LEU A 95 -8.03 11.28 2.24
CA LEU A 95 -7.55 10.91 0.91
C LEU A 95 -7.80 12.00 -0.13
N ARG A 96 -8.76 12.89 0.12
CA ARG A 96 -9.12 13.98 -0.81
C ARG A 96 -7.98 14.97 -1.02
N THR A 97 -7.21 15.24 0.01
CA THR A 97 -6.17 16.28 0.04
C THR A 97 -4.76 15.75 -0.23
N ARG A 98 -4.64 14.52 -0.73
CA ARG A 98 -3.32 13.95 -1.08
C ARG A 98 -2.63 14.78 -2.16
N PRO A 99 -1.31 15.01 -2.07
CA PRO A 99 -0.56 15.72 -3.10
C PRO A 99 -0.74 15.08 -4.50
N GLY A 100 -0.91 15.92 -5.51
CA GLY A 100 -1.12 15.46 -6.89
C GLY A 100 -2.54 15.00 -7.22
N ARG A 101 -3.48 15.02 -6.27
CA ARG A 101 -4.89 14.68 -6.50
C ARG A 101 -5.64 15.85 -7.12
N GLU A 102 -6.11 15.66 -8.36
CA GLU A 102 -6.86 16.68 -9.09
C GLU A 102 -8.36 16.60 -8.81
N ALA A 103 -8.90 15.38 -8.82
CA ALA A 103 -10.32 15.15 -8.62
C ALA A 103 -10.56 13.93 -7.73
N PHE A 104 -11.69 13.93 -7.03
CA PHE A 104 -12.02 12.90 -6.05
C PHE A 104 -13.52 12.80 -5.83
N GLY A 105 -14.05 11.58 -5.74
CA GLY A 105 -15.43 11.31 -5.38
C GLY A 105 -15.59 10.03 -4.57
N VAL A 106 -16.51 10.06 -3.61
CA VAL A 106 -16.88 8.89 -2.79
C VAL A 106 -18.12 8.25 -3.38
N LEU A 107 -18.12 6.92 -3.48
CA LEU A 107 -19.25 6.17 -4.04
C LEU A 107 -20.24 5.76 -2.96
N GLY A 108 -21.50 6.05 -3.20
CA GLY A 108 -22.60 5.70 -2.32
C GLY A 108 -22.84 4.18 -2.17
N THR A 109 -23.75 3.80 -1.28
CA THR A 109 -24.20 2.42 -1.11
C THR A 109 -25.71 2.38 -1.18
N PRO A 110 -26.31 1.95 -2.31
CA PRO A 110 -25.67 1.55 -3.58
C PRO A 110 -25.00 2.72 -4.32
N PRO A 111 -24.01 2.46 -5.22
CA PRO A 111 -23.40 3.49 -6.04
C PRO A 111 -24.38 3.96 -7.11
N VAL A 112 -24.28 5.25 -7.47
CA VAL A 112 -25.12 5.85 -8.52
C VAL A 112 -24.25 6.65 -9.50
N LEU A 113 -24.76 6.92 -10.71
CA LEU A 113 -24.01 7.64 -11.73
C LEU A 113 -23.60 9.06 -11.28
N ALA A 114 -24.41 9.69 -10.43
CA ALA A 114 -24.12 11.00 -9.85
C ALA A 114 -22.85 11.02 -8.98
N ASP A 115 -22.43 9.89 -8.41
CA ASP A 115 -21.19 9.80 -7.64
C ASP A 115 -19.95 10.09 -8.48
N PHE A 116 -20.06 9.96 -9.81
CA PHE A 116 -19.00 10.24 -10.78
C PHE A 116 -19.18 11.60 -11.49
N ALA A 117 -20.09 12.48 -11.06
CA ALA A 117 -20.48 13.68 -11.80
C ALA A 117 -19.31 14.60 -12.16
N THR A 118 -18.29 14.70 -11.29
CA THR A 118 -17.10 15.55 -11.51
C THR A 118 -15.91 14.82 -12.14
N MET A 119 -16.06 13.53 -12.46
CA MET A 119 -15.00 12.75 -13.14
C MET A 119 -14.94 13.18 -14.62
N SER A 120 -13.74 13.44 -15.12
CA SER A 120 -13.48 13.67 -16.53
C SER A 120 -12.16 13.00 -16.94
N LEU A 121 -12.13 12.43 -18.12
CA LEU A 121 -10.92 11.83 -18.70
C LEU A 121 -9.97 12.93 -19.19
N ASP A 122 -8.69 12.59 -19.30
CA ASP A 122 -7.76 13.37 -20.10
C ASP A 122 -8.21 13.38 -21.57
N ALA A 123 -8.09 14.53 -22.23
CA ALA A 123 -8.55 14.70 -23.63
C ALA A 123 -7.84 13.73 -24.60
N SER A 124 -6.57 13.42 -24.35
CA SER A 124 -5.81 12.46 -25.16
C SER A 124 -6.34 11.04 -25.01
N ASP A 125 -6.80 10.68 -23.80
CA ASP A 125 -7.38 9.37 -23.51
C ASP A 125 -8.77 9.24 -24.13
N ALA A 126 -9.62 10.27 -24.00
CA ALA A 126 -10.93 10.33 -24.64
C ALA A 126 -10.82 10.15 -26.18
N THR A 127 -9.84 10.85 -26.79
CA THR A 127 -9.54 10.69 -28.22
C THR A 127 -8.99 9.30 -28.55
N GLY A 128 -8.15 8.75 -27.69
CA GLY A 128 -7.56 7.42 -27.81
C GLY A 128 -8.59 6.30 -27.81
N LEU A 129 -9.68 6.44 -27.04
CA LEU A 129 -10.77 5.46 -26.95
C LEU A 129 -11.44 5.15 -28.30
N ARG A 130 -11.46 6.13 -29.21
CA ARG A 130 -12.00 5.93 -30.59
C ARG A 130 -11.24 4.89 -31.40
N LYS A 131 -10.01 4.60 -31.03
CA LYS A 131 -9.10 3.68 -31.76
C LYS A 131 -8.75 2.46 -30.92
N CYS A 132 -9.37 2.29 -29.76
CA CYS A 132 -9.08 1.17 -28.87
C CYS A 132 -9.40 -0.18 -29.54
N ARG A 133 -8.46 -1.09 -29.43
CA ARG A 133 -8.58 -2.49 -29.79
C ARG A 133 -7.62 -3.31 -28.95
N VAL A 134 -7.79 -4.62 -28.94
CA VAL A 134 -6.91 -5.56 -28.22
C VAL A 134 -5.44 -5.26 -28.51
N SER A 135 -4.62 -5.21 -27.47
CA SER A 135 -3.19 -4.86 -27.46
C SER A 135 -2.85 -3.45 -27.95
N HIS A 136 -3.83 -2.60 -28.21
CA HIS A 136 -3.65 -1.24 -28.69
C HIS A 136 -4.72 -0.29 -28.15
N CYS A 137 -4.77 -0.14 -26.84
CA CYS A 137 -5.62 0.85 -26.18
C CYS A 137 -4.79 1.72 -25.21
N SER A 138 -5.07 3.01 -25.16
CA SER A 138 -4.36 3.95 -24.26
C SER A 138 -4.84 3.85 -22.82
N ILE A 139 -6.00 3.27 -22.59
CA ILE A 139 -6.62 3.06 -21.28
C ILE A 139 -6.84 1.56 -21.06
N LYS A 140 -6.68 1.10 -19.84
CA LYS A 140 -6.96 -0.30 -19.46
C LYS A 140 -8.46 -0.59 -19.56
N LEU A 141 -8.82 -1.49 -20.44
CA LEU A 141 -10.22 -1.92 -20.65
C LEU A 141 -10.28 -3.40 -21.02
N PRO A 142 -11.39 -4.09 -20.70
CA PRO A 142 -11.73 -5.38 -21.30
C PRO A 142 -12.08 -5.23 -22.77
N VAL A 143 -11.87 -6.28 -23.59
CA VAL A 143 -12.19 -6.30 -25.03
C VAL A 143 -13.58 -5.75 -25.32
N ARG A 144 -14.58 -6.29 -24.64
CA ARG A 144 -15.99 -5.88 -24.86
C ARG A 144 -16.20 -4.40 -24.64
N GLN A 145 -15.52 -3.82 -23.66
CA GLN A 145 -15.63 -2.40 -23.36
C GLN A 145 -14.90 -1.53 -24.39
N MET A 146 -13.74 -1.99 -24.89
CA MET A 146 -13.04 -1.34 -26.01
C MET A 146 -13.94 -1.25 -27.25
N GLU A 147 -14.58 -2.35 -27.63
CA GLU A 147 -15.50 -2.41 -28.78
C GLU A 147 -16.70 -1.48 -28.60
N THR A 148 -17.29 -1.48 -27.42
CA THR A 148 -18.43 -0.61 -27.08
C THR A 148 -18.05 0.87 -27.20
N MET A 149 -16.93 1.27 -26.57
CA MET A 149 -16.48 2.66 -26.61
C MET A 149 -16.03 3.10 -27.98
N ALA A 150 -15.24 2.28 -28.69
CA ALA A 150 -14.78 2.59 -30.03
C ALA A 150 -15.95 2.75 -31.02
N SER A 151 -16.97 1.88 -30.93
CA SER A 151 -18.18 1.97 -31.75
C SER A 151 -19.01 3.22 -31.45
N ALA A 152 -19.23 3.52 -30.16
CA ALA A 152 -20.00 4.68 -29.75
C ALA A 152 -19.31 6.01 -30.14
N LEU A 153 -17.98 6.07 -30.04
CA LEU A 153 -17.14 7.22 -30.34
C LEU A 153 -16.69 7.26 -31.81
N ALA A 154 -17.18 6.37 -32.66
CA ALA A 154 -16.84 6.36 -34.11
C ALA A 154 -17.11 7.73 -34.74
N PRO A 155 -16.32 8.18 -35.72
CA PRO A 155 -16.38 9.53 -36.27
C PRO A 155 -17.76 9.84 -36.88
N ARG A 156 -18.59 10.46 -36.12
CA ARG A 156 -19.67 11.32 -36.58
C ARG A 156 -19.08 12.71 -36.46
N ARG A 157 -19.43 13.68 -37.29
CA ARG A 157 -18.88 15.06 -37.32
C ARG A 157 -18.90 15.74 -35.93
N HIS A 158 -18.13 15.24 -34.98
CA HIS A 158 -18.03 15.74 -33.60
C HIS A 158 -16.68 16.44 -33.45
N ASP A 159 -16.69 17.59 -32.78
CA ASP A 159 -15.51 18.25 -32.29
C ASP A 159 -14.91 17.45 -31.09
N ASP A 160 -13.71 17.84 -30.67
CA ASP A 160 -13.02 17.14 -29.57
C ASP A 160 -13.78 17.27 -28.26
N GLN A 161 -14.49 18.39 -28.03
CA GLN A 161 -15.27 18.61 -26.82
C GLN A 161 -16.46 17.66 -26.69
N SER A 162 -17.22 17.45 -27.77
CA SER A 162 -18.33 16.51 -27.77
C SER A 162 -17.85 15.06 -27.62
N THR A 163 -16.67 14.74 -28.15
CA THR A 163 -16.01 13.44 -27.96
C THR A 163 -15.66 13.21 -26.49
N LEU A 164 -15.09 14.21 -25.80
CA LEU A 164 -14.74 14.12 -24.39
C LEU A 164 -16.00 13.88 -23.53
N VAL A 165 -17.05 14.67 -23.73
CA VAL A 165 -18.31 14.53 -22.97
C VAL A 165 -18.91 13.14 -23.15
N GLN A 166 -18.89 12.59 -24.37
CA GLN A 166 -19.41 11.25 -24.64
C GLN A 166 -18.51 10.16 -24.03
N ALA A 167 -17.20 10.31 -24.13
CA ALA A 167 -16.24 9.39 -23.53
C ALA A 167 -16.37 9.35 -22.01
N ASP A 168 -16.54 10.51 -21.36
CA ASP A 168 -16.80 10.63 -19.93
C ASP A 168 -18.06 9.88 -19.52
N SER A 169 -19.17 10.05 -20.25
CA SER A 169 -20.42 9.35 -19.97
C SER A 169 -20.24 7.83 -20.03
N LEU A 170 -19.64 7.33 -21.11
CA LEU A 170 -19.38 5.90 -21.28
C LEU A 170 -18.47 5.33 -20.19
N MET A 171 -17.43 6.09 -19.80
CA MET A 171 -16.53 5.67 -18.75
C MET A 171 -17.22 5.62 -17.38
N ARG A 172 -18.02 6.62 -17.05
CA ARG A 172 -18.81 6.68 -15.80
C ARG A 172 -19.79 5.51 -15.71
N GLU A 173 -20.51 5.19 -16.79
CA GLU A 173 -21.43 4.06 -16.87
C GLU A 173 -20.71 2.73 -16.65
N TRP A 174 -19.57 2.54 -17.31
CA TRP A 174 -18.76 1.35 -17.14
C TRP A 174 -18.22 1.20 -15.72
N LEU A 175 -17.68 2.28 -15.14
CA LEU A 175 -17.16 2.25 -13.76
C LEU A 175 -18.26 2.01 -12.73
N LEU A 176 -19.46 2.54 -12.96
CA LEU A 176 -20.64 2.23 -12.12
C LEU A 176 -20.95 0.73 -12.16
N GLY A 177 -20.94 0.14 -13.36
CA GLY A 177 -21.12 -1.30 -13.53
C GLY A 177 -20.04 -2.11 -12.81
N LEU A 178 -18.77 -1.74 -12.99
CA LEU A 178 -17.62 -2.37 -12.33
C LEU A 178 -17.77 -2.36 -10.80
N VAL A 179 -18.10 -1.21 -10.22
CA VAL A 179 -18.24 -1.08 -8.76
C VAL A 179 -19.46 -1.82 -8.24
N THR A 180 -20.58 -1.81 -8.99
CA THR A 180 -21.79 -2.56 -8.64
C THR A 180 -21.49 -4.06 -8.61
N ASP A 181 -20.82 -4.57 -9.61
CA ASP A 181 -20.42 -5.97 -9.71
C ASP A 181 -19.40 -6.35 -8.62
N TYR A 182 -18.44 -5.48 -8.35
CA TYR A 182 -17.44 -5.69 -7.30
C TYR A 182 -18.10 -5.76 -5.92
N ARG A 183 -19.08 -4.90 -5.64
CA ARG A 183 -19.84 -4.94 -4.38
C ARG A 183 -20.60 -6.26 -4.19
N ALA A 184 -21.03 -6.86 -5.27
CA ALA A 184 -21.78 -8.12 -5.23
C ALA A 184 -20.86 -9.35 -5.14
N ARG A 185 -19.68 -9.34 -5.75
CA ARG A 185 -18.86 -10.53 -6.01
C ARG A 185 -17.40 -10.42 -5.57
N GLY A 186 -16.97 -9.26 -5.02
CA GLY A 186 -15.58 -9.03 -4.65
C GLY A 186 -14.63 -9.17 -5.84
N ASP A 187 -13.45 -9.71 -5.63
CA ASP A 187 -12.40 -9.85 -6.66
C ASP A 187 -12.83 -10.70 -7.86
N ALA A 188 -13.83 -11.56 -7.72
CA ALA A 188 -14.38 -12.32 -8.84
C ALA A 188 -15.04 -11.43 -9.92
N ALA A 189 -15.33 -10.16 -9.59
CA ALA A 189 -15.87 -9.18 -10.51
C ALA A 189 -14.81 -8.31 -11.19
N LEU A 190 -13.56 -8.35 -10.74
CA LEU A 190 -12.50 -7.55 -11.33
C LEU A 190 -12.24 -7.99 -12.77
N PRO A 191 -12.11 -7.03 -13.68
CA PRO A 191 -12.03 -7.34 -15.11
C PRO A 191 -10.70 -7.98 -15.50
N VAL A 192 -10.73 -8.65 -16.64
CA VAL A 192 -9.54 -9.04 -17.41
C VAL A 192 -9.27 -7.91 -18.38
N TYR A 193 -8.06 -7.39 -18.38
CA TYR A 193 -7.64 -6.32 -19.28
C TYR A 193 -6.92 -6.87 -20.50
N ASP A 194 -7.12 -6.19 -21.62
CA ASP A 194 -6.62 -6.63 -22.93
C ASP A 194 -5.96 -5.46 -23.72
N ASP A 195 -5.63 -4.37 -23.03
CA ASP A 195 -5.09 -3.14 -23.62
C ASP A 195 -3.65 -3.29 -24.12
N THR A 196 -2.78 -3.90 -23.31
CA THR A 196 -1.35 -4.11 -23.65
C THR A 196 -0.99 -5.58 -23.71
N ARG A 197 -1.45 -6.37 -22.76
CA ARG A 197 -1.24 -7.82 -22.66
C ARG A 197 -2.59 -8.51 -22.50
N PRO A 198 -3.10 -9.17 -23.53
CA PRO A 198 -4.37 -9.87 -23.43
C PRO A 198 -4.40 -10.89 -22.30
N GLY A 199 -5.49 -10.89 -21.53
CA GLY A 199 -5.73 -11.86 -20.48
C GLY A 199 -5.13 -11.50 -19.10
N GLU A 200 -4.67 -10.26 -18.88
CA GLU A 200 -4.17 -9.84 -17.57
C GLU A 200 -5.31 -9.70 -16.56
N GLN A 201 -5.24 -10.49 -15.47
CA GLN A 201 -6.29 -10.57 -14.46
C GLN A 201 -5.87 -9.83 -13.18
N SER A 202 -6.48 -8.68 -12.89
CA SER A 202 -6.23 -7.93 -11.66
C SER A 202 -6.54 -8.76 -10.41
N ALA A 203 -7.55 -9.62 -10.43
CA ALA A 203 -7.86 -10.55 -9.33
C ALA A 203 -6.70 -11.52 -9.03
N ALA A 204 -5.98 -11.98 -10.05
CA ALA A 204 -4.79 -12.81 -9.88
C ALA A 204 -3.63 -11.99 -9.27
N GLY A 205 -3.46 -10.74 -9.73
CA GLY A 205 -2.51 -9.79 -9.14
C GLY A 205 -2.75 -9.59 -7.65
N PHE A 206 -3.99 -9.35 -7.23
CA PHE A 206 -4.30 -9.18 -5.80
C PHE A 206 -4.09 -10.45 -4.99
N ARG A 207 -4.46 -11.63 -5.48
CA ARG A 207 -4.13 -12.89 -4.79
C ARG A 207 -2.62 -13.05 -4.59
N GLN A 208 -1.82 -12.64 -5.56
CA GLN A 208 -0.37 -12.65 -5.46
C GLN A 208 0.14 -11.62 -4.44
N LEU A 209 -0.41 -10.39 -4.42
CA LEU A 209 -0.02 -9.34 -3.48
C LEU A 209 -0.45 -9.67 -2.03
N LEU A 210 -1.63 -10.26 -1.86
CA LEU A 210 -2.17 -10.64 -0.55
C LEU A 210 -1.58 -11.92 -0.01
N GLY A 211 -1.03 -12.79 -0.84
CA GLY A 211 -0.42 -14.10 -0.59
C GLY A 211 -0.78 -14.75 0.75
N GLU A 212 -1.11 -16.04 0.77
CA GLU A 212 -1.55 -16.72 2.01
C GLU A 212 -0.60 -16.53 3.19
N ASP A 213 0.68 -16.21 2.92
CA ASP A 213 1.74 -15.99 3.90
C ASP A 213 2.14 -14.50 4.06
N ALA A 214 1.32 -13.54 3.62
CA ALA A 214 1.69 -12.12 3.78
C ALA A 214 1.91 -11.82 5.28
N PRO A 215 3.15 -11.53 5.72
CA PRO A 215 3.50 -11.47 7.15
C PRO A 215 2.66 -10.48 7.94
N MET A 216 2.20 -9.39 7.28
CA MET A 216 1.39 -8.33 7.89
C MET A 216 -0.02 -8.79 8.31
N PHE A 217 -0.53 -9.89 7.76
CA PHE A 217 -1.85 -10.41 8.08
C PHE A 217 -1.80 -11.58 9.07
N ARG A 218 -0.61 -11.94 9.59
CA ARG A 218 -0.46 -13.05 10.54
C ARG A 218 -1.39 -12.91 11.74
N ASP A 219 -1.51 -11.67 12.26
CA ASP A 219 -2.35 -11.37 13.43
C ASP A 219 -3.79 -10.99 13.07
N ALA A 220 -4.12 -10.92 11.77
CA ALA A 220 -5.44 -10.60 11.25
C ALA A 220 -5.74 -11.36 9.93
N PRO A 221 -5.67 -12.71 9.90
CA PRO A 221 -5.83 -13.48 8.67
C PRO A 221 -7.21 -13.32 8.03
N THR A 222 -8.24 -13.11 8.84
CA THR A 222 -9.60 -12.83 8.36
C THR A 222 -9.70 -11.50 7.61
N PHE A 223 -8.85 -10.53 7.92
CA PHE A 223 -8.83 -9.26 7.19
C PHE A 223 -8.25 -9.42 5.78
N ALA A 224 -7.26 -10.29 5.58
CA ALA A 224 -6.76 -10.62 4.25
C ALA A 224 -7.87 -11.23 3.38
N SER A 225 -8.64 -12.20 3.93
CA SER A 225 -9.80 -12.78 3.24
C SER A 225 -10.88 -11.72 2.96
N TYR A 226 -11.12 -10.83 3.93
CA TYR A 226 -12.04 -9.71 3.76
C TYR A 226 -11.64 -8.81 2.59
N LEU A 227 -10.36 -8.51 2.38
CA LEU A 227 -9.89 -7.68 1.27
C LEU A 227 -10.12 -8.30 -0.11
N THR A 228 -10.25 -9.62 -0.23
CA THR A 228 -10.54 -10.31 -1.49
C THR A 228 -12.04 -10.52 -1.73
N GLU A 229 -12.81 -10.68 -0.66
CA GLU A 229 -14.24 -10.99 -0.71
C GLU A 229 -15.14 -9.77 -0.44
N SER A 230 -14.57 -8.70 0.16
CA SER A 230 -15.29 -7.46 0.45
C SER A 230 -15.65 -6.71 -0.86
N PRO A 231 -16.78 -5.98 -0.87
CA PRO A 231 -17.71 -5.75 0.23
C PRO A 231 -18.85 -6.76 0.29
N ALA A 232 -18.79 -7.86 -0.45
CA ALA A 232 -19.81 -8.92 -0.42
C ALA A 232 -19.96 -9.59 0.95
N ARG A 233 -18.92 -9.52 1.79
CA ARG A 233 -18.93 -10.00 3.17
C ARG A 233 -18.86 -8.87 4.18
N THR A 234 -19.57 -9.05 5.30
CA THR A 234 -19.37 -8.21 6.50
C THR A 234 -18.36 -8.88 7.43
N MET A 235 -17.49 -8.08 8.04
CA MET A 235 -16.54 -8.53 9.05
C MET A 235 -16.67 -7.63 10.28
N PRO A 236 -16.90 -8.18 11.50
CA PRO A 236 -16.93 -7.38 12.72
C PRO A 236 -15.65 -6.59 12.90
N GLY A 237 -15.76 -5.30 13.21
CA GLY A 237 -14.61 -4.40 13.37
C GLY A 237 -14.01 -3.89 12.06
N ALA A 238 -14.55 -4.32 10.90
CA ALA A 238 -14.11 -3.81 9.61
C ALA A 238 -15.11 -2.82 9.00
N THR A 239 -14.59 -1.80 8.33
CA THR A 239 -15.37 -0.85 7.52
C THR A 239 -14.77 -0.80 6.12
N SER A 240 -15.59 -0.41 5.14
CA SER A 240 -15.14 -0.27 3.75
C SER A 240 -15.86 0.87 3.04
N THR A 241 -15.10 1.64 2.29
CA THR A 241 -15.61 2.73 1.44
C THR A 241 -14.91 2.66 0.09
N ILE A 242 -15.67 2.79 -1.00
CA ILE A 242 -15.10 2.86 -2.36
C ILE A 242 -15.10 4.32 -2.80
N PHE A 243 -14.03 4.73 -3.45
CA PHE A 243 -13.84 6.08 -3.98
C PHE A 243 -13.16 6.03 -5.34
N TRP A 244 -13.31 7.08 -6.12
CA TRP A 244 -12.52 7.31 -7.32
C TRP A 244 -11.67 8.56 -7.16
N ALA A 245 -10.57 8.61 -7.89
CA ALA A 245 -9.66 9.75 -7.90
C ALA A 245 -8.99 9.89 -9.27
N ILE A 246 -8.59 11.12 -9.59
CA ILE A 246 -7.66 11.41 -10.67
C ILE A 246 -6.38 11.95 -10.03
N ASP A 247 -5.29 11.23 -10.22
CA ASP A 247 -3.99 11.53 -9.63
C ASP A 247 -2.98 11.91 -10.71
N HIS A 248 -2.31 13.05 -10.52
CA HIS A 248 -1.17 13.47 -11.32
C HIS A 248 0.14 13.01 -10.66
N ARG A 249 1.01 12.40 -11.45
CA ARG A 249 2.36 12.02 -11.02
C ARG A 249 3.38 12.57 -12.03
N PRO A 250 4.53 13.12 -11.58
CA PRO A 250 5.54 13.67 -12.47
C PRO A 250 5.95 12.69 -13.57
N GLY A 251 5.85 13.12 -14.83
CA GLY A 251 6.23 12.32 -15.99
C GLY A 251 5.26 11.22 -16.41
N LEU A 252 4.10 11.11 -15.76
CA LEU A 252 3.02 10.20 -16.12
C LEU A 252 1.79 10.97 -16.61
N LYS A 253 0.94 10.32 -17.40
CA LYS A 253 -0.41 10.81 -17.68
C LYS A 253 -1.24 10.82 -16.41
N PRO A 254 -2.29 11.66 -16.33
CA PRO A 254 -3.28 11.58 -15.26
C PRO A 254 -3.85 10.18 -15.13
N ILE A 255 -3.95 9.67 -13.92
CA ILE A 255 -4.41 8.31 -13.65
C ILE A 255 -5.78 8.38 -13.00
N LEU A 256 -6.81 7.98 -13.74
CA LEU A 256 -8.12 7.72 -13.16
C LEU A 256 -8.08 6.37 -12.44
N GLY A 257 -8.31 6.38 -11.14
CA GLY A 257 -8.35 5.19 -10.30
C GLY A 257 -9.68 5.04 -9.58
N VAL A 258 -10.09 3.79 -9.36
CA VAL A 258 -11.13 3.41 -8.39
C VAL A 258 -10.49 2.55 -7.34
N SER A 259 -10.69 2.87 -6.07
CA SER A 259 -10.05 2.18 -4.95
C SER A 259 -11.04 1.93 -3.82
N GLN A 260 -10.74 0.89 -3.04
CA GLN A 260 -11.42 0.56 -1.80
C GLN A 260 -10.49 0.91 -0.63
N LEU A 261 -10.97 1.75 0.27
CA LEU A 261 -10.39 1.96 1.59
C LEU A 261 -11.09 1.02 2.56
N SER A 262 -10.34 0.14 3.19
CA SER A 262 -10.83 -0.77 4.24
C SER A 262 -10.07 -0.53 5.53
N ALA A 263 -10.77 -0.50 6.65
CA ALA A 263 -10.15 -0.36 7.96
C ALA A 263 -10.64 -1.47 8.88
N PHE A 264 -9.74 -2.02 9.69
CA PHE A 264 -10.03 -3.07 10.64
C PHE A 264 -9.48 -2.70 12.01
N HIS A 265 -10.36 -2.74 13.01
CA HIS A 265 -10.03 -2.57 14.41
C HIS A 265 -10.34 -3.87 15.15
N GLY A 266 -9.31 -4.59 15.55
CA GLY A 266 -9.43 -5.77 16.37
C GLY A 266 -9.92 -5.45 17.79
N THR A 267 -10.28 -6.47 18.54
CA THR A 267 -10.80 -6.31 19.92
C THR A 267 -9.67 -6.50 20.94
N GLY A 268 -9.53 -5.54 21.87
CA GLY A 268 -8.54 -5.57 22.96
C GLY A 268 -7.41 -4.54 22.77
N PRO A 269 -6.64 -4.25 23.85
CA PRO A 269 -5.66 -3.16 23.86
C PRO A 269 -4.51 -3.35 22.87
N ASP A 270 -4.08 -4.60 22.62
CA ASP A 270 -2.99 -4.95 21.72
C ASP A 270 -3.50 -5.48 20.37
N ALA A 271 -4.81 -5.37 20.13
CA ALA A 271 -5.40 -5.87 18.91
C ALA A 271 -4.88 -5.11 17.68
N PRO A 272 -4.74 -5.79 16.53
CA PRO A 272 -4.28 -5.15 15.32
C PRO A 272 -5.26 -4.07 14.84
N MET A 273 -4.72 -2.93 14.46
CA MET A 273 -5.41 -1.89 13.71
C MET A 273 -4.76 -1.77 12.36
N LEU A 274 -5.52 -2.05 11.31
CA LEU A 274 -5.05 -2.07 9.94
C LEU A 274 -5.90 -1.14 9.08
N VAL A 275 -5.24 -0.40 8.20
CA VAL A 275 -5.91 0.38 7.15
C VAL A 275 -5.35 -0.05 5.81
N ALA A 276 -6.20 -0.47 4.89
CA ALA A 276 -5.79 -0.94 3.57
C ALA A 276 -6.45 -0.10 2.47
N THR A 277 -5.64 0.32 1.49
CA THR A 277 -6.14 0.91 0.25
C THR A 277 -5.84 -0.06 -0.90
N LYS A 278 -6.89 -0.60 -1.49
CA LYS A 278 -6.83 -1.56 -2.60
C LYS A 278 -7.37 -0.90 -3.87
N GLN A 279 -6.56 -0.86 -4.92
CA GLN A 279 -6.96 -0.33 -6.20
C GLN A 279 -7.82 -1.37 -6.95
N LEU A 280 -9.02 -1.03 -7.34
CA LEU A 280 -9.94 -1.86 -8.13
C LEU A 280 -9.76 -1.63 -9.63
N TYR A 281 -9.35 -0.43 -10.01
CA TYR A 281 -9.11 0.01 -11.36
C TYR A 281 -8.05 1.12 -11.40
N ALA A 282 -7.20 1.10 -12.39
CA ALA A 282 -6.38 2.23 -12.82
C ALA A 282 -6.40 2.34 -14.33
N SER A 283 -6.53 3.55 -14.86
CA SER A 283 -6.55 3.77 -16.31
C SER A 283 -5.22 3.46 -17.00
N HIS A 284 -4.09 3.55 -16.26
CA HIS A 284 -2.74 3.40 -16.80
C HIS A 284 -1.79 2.75 -15.81
N TYR A 285 -0.72 2.15 -16.31
CA TYR A 285 0.52 1.74 -15.65
C TYR A 285 0.42 0.62 -14.62
N PHE A 286 -0.66 0.55 -13.85
CA PHE A 286 -0.76 -0.36 -12.71
C PHE A 286 -1.77 -1.46 -12.99
N ASP A 287 -1.34 -2.71 -12.85
CA ASP A 287 -2.23 -3.86 -12.84
C ASP A 287 -2.93 -3.99 -11.49
N SER A 288 -2.16 -3.89 -10.40
CA SER A 288 -2.72 -3.91 -9.05
C SER A 288 -1.88 -3.07 -8.09
N TRP A 289 -2.54 -2.43 -7.12
CA TRP A 289 -1.92 -1.65 -6.06
C TRP A 289 -2.60 -1.94 -4.73
N LEU A 290 -1.78 -2.24 -3.73
CA LEU A 290 -2.22 -2.45 -2.36
C LEU A 290 -1.29 -1.74 -1.39
N ASP A 291 -1.84 -0.84 -0.59
CA ASP A 291 -1.20 -0.26 0.59
C ASP A 291 -1.86 -0.83 1.83
N VAL A 292 -1.06 -1.23 2.82
CA VAL A 292 -1.56 -1.64 4.13
C VAL A 292 -0.76 -0.94 5.21
N GLU A 293 -1.45 -0.20 6.07
CA GLU A 293 -0.90 0.42 7.27
C GLU A 293 -1.22 -0.45 8.48
N ALA A 294 -0.21 -0.81 9.25
CA ALA A 294 -0.34 -1.45 10.55
C ALA A 294 0.04 -0.45 11.64
N LEU A 295 -0.83 -0.29 12.63
CA LEU A 295 -0.71 0.70 13.69
C LEU A 295 -0.41 0.02 15.02
N VAL A 296 0.67 0.43 15.68
CA VAL A 296 1.11 -0.11 16.97
C VAL A 296 1.43 1.00 17.93
N THR A 297 0.92 0.91 19.16
CA THR A 297 1.23 1.88 20.22
C THR A 297 2.72 1.83 20.57
N ALA A 298 3.38 2.98 20.62
CA ALA A 298 4.77 3.07 21.08
C ALA A 298 4.87 2.77 22.58
N PRO A 299 5.83 1.91 23.02
CA PRO A 299 5.99 1.57 24.42
C PRO A 299 6.56 2.74 25.22
N PRO A 300 6.31 2.80 26.55
CA PRO A 300 6.97 3.75 27.44
C PRO A 300 8.51 3.61 27.39
N PRO A 301 9.28 4.71 27.59
CA PRO A 301 8.83 6.06 27.94
C PRO A 301 8.31 6.87 26.73
N GLY A 302 8.31 6.30 25.54
CA GLY A 302 7.78 6.93 24.34
C GLY A 302 6.25 7.05 24.39
N SER A 303 5.72 8.01 23.63
CA SER A 303 4.29 8.14 23.36
C SER A 303 4.06 8.17 21.85
N GLY A 304 2.83 7.87 21.43
CA GLY A 304 2.45 7.92 20.03
C GLY A 304 2.29 6.56 19.38
N THR A 305 2.32 6.56 18.06
CA THR A 305 1.99 5.41 17.23
C THR A 305 3.12 5.12 16.25
N TYR A 306 3.58 3.87 16.20
CA TYR A 306 4.34 3.37 15.05
C TYR A 306 3.37 3.04 13.93
N VAL A 307 3.70 3.50 12.74
CA VAL A 307 2.96 3.23 11.51
C VAL A 307 3.89 2.51 10.55
N ALA A 308 3.58 1.25 10.29
CA ALA A 308 4.27 0.47 9.27
C ALA A 308 3.38 0.39 8.02
N LEU A 309 3.79 1.04 6.94
CA LEU A 309 3.11 1.00 5.66
C LEU A 309 3.81 0.01 4.73
N VAL A 310 3.08 -1.01 4.29
CA VAL A 310 3.53 -1.94 3.26
C VAL A 310 2.84 -1.58 1.96
N ARG A 311 3.62 -1.20 0.96
CA ARG A 311 3.15 -0.86 -0.39
C ARG A 311 3.58 -1.94 -1.36
N ARG A 312 2.63 -2.53 -2.05
CA ARG A 312 2.86 -3.50 -3.12
C ARG A 312 2.19 -3.03 -4.39
N VAL A 313 2.99 -2.85 -5.43
CA VAL A 313 2.54 -2.33 -6.72
C VAL A 313 2.98 -3.27 -7.81
N ARG A 314 2.02 -3.75 -8.60
CA ARG A 314 2.27 -4.49 -9.81
C ARG A 314 2.02 -3.59 -11.00
N PHE A 315 3.01 -3.51 -11.87
CA PHE A 315 2.93 -2.75 -13.11
C PHE A 315 2.47 -3.65 -14.25
N ASP A 316 1.78 -3.06 -15.23
CA ASP A 316 1.43 -3.76 -16.47
C ASP A 316 2.68 -4.29 -17.17
N HIS A 317 3.75 -3.50 -17.15
CA HIS A 317 5.04 -3.89 -17.70
C HIS A 317 6.16 -2.98 -17.20
N LEU A 318 7.18 -3.58 -16.61
CA LEU A 318 8.45 -2.92 -16.35
C LEU A 318 9.49 -3.42 -17.38
N PRO A 319 9.96 -2.56 -18.30
CA PRO A 319 10.91 -2.97 -19.33
C PRO A 319 12.19 -3.56 -18.72
N SER A 320 12.56 -4.77 -19.16
CA SER A 320 13.74 -5.49 -18.64
C SER A 320 15.01 -5.32 -19.46
N ARG A 321 14.89 -4.82 -20.70
CA ARG A 321 15.97 -4.76 -21.69
C ARG A 321 16.15 -3.37 -22.29
N ALA A 322 16.05 -2.33 -21.47
CA ALA A 322 16.49 -1.02 -21.90
C ALA A 322 17.99 -0.90 -21.67
N LEU A 323 18.68 -0.14 -22.50
CA LEU A 323 20.06 0.31 -22.27
C LEU A 323 20.21 1.07 -20.94
N PHE A 324 19.09 1.35 -20.27
CA PHE A 324 18.97 2.03 -19.00
C PHE A 324 18.16 1.17 -18.02
N ASP A 325 18.59 1.15 -16.74
CA ASP A 325 17.87 0.47 -15.64
C ASP A 325 16.55 1.20 -15.31
N VAL A 326 15.51 0.92 -16.12
CA VAL A 326 14.17 1.51 -15.94
C VAL A 326 13.57 1.04 -14.61
N ARG A 327 13.68 -0.26 -14.30
CA ARG A 327 13.13 -0.82 -13.06
C ARG A 327 13.78 -0.18 -11.83
N GLY A 328 15.10 -0.08 -11.78
CA GLY A 328 15.80 0.54 -10.67
C GLY A 328 15.44 2.03 -10.50
N ARG A 329 15.17 2.74 -11.60
CA ARG A 329 14.66 4.12 -11.55
C ARG A 329 13.27 4.18 -10.94
N VAL A 330 12.34 3.32 -11.38
CA VAL A 330 10.99 3.25 -10.84
C VAL A 330 11.01 2.91 -9.35
N VAL A 331 11.80 1.92 -8.94
CA VAL A 331 11.96 1.56 -7.51
C VAL A 331 12.46 2.74 -6.69
N ARG A 332 13.48 3.47 -7.18
CA ARG A 332 13.98 4.68 -6.47
C ARG A 332 12.90 5.74 -6.37
N GLN A 333 12.20 6.06 -7.46
CA GLN A 333 11.13 7.06 -7.46
C GLN A 333 10.00 6.70 -6.50
N LEU A 334 9.55 5.45 -6.51
CA LEU A 334 8.51 4.99 -5.58
C LEU A 334 8.97 5.03 -4.12
N ARG A 335 10.23 4.67 -3.85
CA ARG A 335 10.80 4.73 -2.50
C ARG A 335 10.90 6.17 -1.99
N ASP A 336 11.35 7.09 -2.83
CA ASP A 336 11.49 8.50 -2.48
C ASP A 336 10.10 9.14 -2.29
N ALA A 337 9.15 8.85 -3.19
CA ALA A 337 7.76 9.28 -3.05
C ALA A 337 7.10 8.73 -1.77
N LEU A 338 7.35 7.47 -1.40
CA LEU A 338 6.84 6.90 -0.16
C LEU A 338 7.43 7.59 1.07
N ARG A 339 8.73 7.96 1.02
CA ARG A 339 9.38 8.68 2.11
C ARG A 339 8.75 10.07 2.32
N GLU A 340 8.52 10.80 1.24
CA GLU A 340 7.85 12.10 1.27
C GLU A 340 6.41 11.96 1.78
N GLU A 341 5.63 11.02 1.25
CA GLU A 341 4.25 10.76 1.69
C GLU A 341 4.16 10.46 3.19
N LEU A 342 5.06 9.64 3.73
CA LEU A 342 5.10 9.31 5.15
C LEU A 342 5.51 10.51 6.02
N ALA A 343 6.41 11.36 5.54
CA ALA A 343 6.79 12.59 6.24
C ALA A 343 5.61 13.57 6.30
N ASP A 344 4.93 13.79 5.19
CA ASP A 344 3.74 14.66 5.09
C ASP A 344 2.59 14.12 5.95
N MET A 345 2.36 12.81 5.93
CA MET A 345 1.36 12.14 6.75
C MET A 345 1.63 12.35 8.24
N ARG A 346 2.87 12.16 8.68
CA ARG A 346 3.27 12.43 10.06
C ARG A 346 2.97 13.87 10.47
N GLN A 347 3.44 14.83 9.66
CA GLN A 347 3.24 16.26 9.94
C GLN A 347 1.75 16.63 9.99
N SER A 348 0.98 16.16 9.02
CA SER A 348 -0.46 16.41 8.93
C SER A 348 -1.24 15.83 10.11
N MET A 349 -0.89 14.61 10.56
CA MET A 349 -1.53 13.96 11.70
C MET A 349 -1.21 14.68 13.01
N GLN A 350 0.05 15.09 13.22
CA GLN A 350 0.45 15.83 14.43
C GLN A 350 -0.21 17.20 14.48
N ALA A 351 -0.18 17.97 13.39
CA ALA A 351 -0.85 19.28 13.34
C ALA A 351 -2.36 19.18 13.59
N ALA A 352 -3.00 18.13 13.07
CA ALA A 352 -4.42 17.92 13.29
C ALA A 352 -4.76 17.53 14.75
N TYR A 353 -3.88 16.81 15.42
CA TYR A 353 -4.05 16.45 16.83
C TYR A 353 -3.87 17.67 17.73
N GLU A 354 -2.81 18.44 17.53
CA GLU A 354 -2.55 19.71 18.25
C GLU A 354 -3.70 20.71 18.09
N GLY A 355 -4.27 20.81 16.86
CA GLY A 355 -5.41 21.68 16.60
C GLY A 355 -6.69 21.25 17.32
N GLN A 356 -6.87 19.97 17.62
CA GLN A 356 -8.01 19.48 18.39
C GLN A 356 -7.84 19.75 19.88
N GLU A 357 -6.65 19.53 20.44
CA GLU A 357 -6.35 19.81 21.86
C GLU A 357 -6.52 21.30 22.24
N HIS A 358 -6.32 22.22 21.28
CA HIS A 358 -6.52 23.66 21.50
C HIS A 358 -7.98 24.10 21.34
N SER A 359 -8.88 23.21 20.92
CA SER A 359 -10.29 23.52 20.67
C SER A 359 -11.23 22.98 21.76
N GLU A 360 -10.71 22.11 22.65
CA GLU A 360 -11.36 21.59 23.85
C GLU A 360 -10.97 22.42 25.08
#